data_f0332415d1a555a64d647527b9ad2230
#
_entry.id   f0332415d1a555a64d647527b9ad2230
#
_cell.length_a   1.000
_cell.length_b   1.000
_cell.length_c   1.000
_cell.angle_alpha   90.00
_cell.angle_beta   90.00
_cell.angle_gamma   90.00
#
_symmetry.space_group_name_H-M   'P 1'
#
loop_
_entity.id
_entity.type
_entity.pdbx_description
1 polymer ?
#
loop_
_entity_poly.entity_id
_entity_poly.type
_entity_poly.pdbx_seq_one_letter_code
_entity_poly.pdbx_strand_id
1 'polypeptide(L)'
;MTKHVGPQDLLVERVLRLFAPPPRLTLSDWAAEHFYLPERSSAEPGRFKPWPYQRFILDAIGDPAVERVTVLKAARVGFTKCLMAAIGASAATQPSAIILLVPTDDDARGFAVDEVEPAFQESPALAGLLRTGRNDGRNTMVMKAFLGGGSLKILAARSPRNLRRHDAKRLFIDEADAMEVTVEGDPIALAEKRTFAHADRKIVLGSTPTLENVSNVERAWKQSNQTIFECACPHCGHWFEFQWEQMRWPEGEPEKAWLCCPSGKNCRIEHRMKAEMIAGMRQRPLRPEIKDHVGFRLSALISLFANAAWGKLAAEYEKAKKSGPSEMQVFTNTVLGRPFRLSQAQVDEDTLQARAESFGLSFDPIGGAWDAALPAEVLYIVAGVDVQHDRLEVGLWGLSEDRMFALGHEVLTGDTAFPEVWGDLDQLLQQRWAHPLGGRLGIEACCIDAGDSSGRQRSARLMAFTLERHGGCRTYAIRGASNPQPEPVKRAQKLKMPGRLWLVSVDQFKADMWSRLELRDPSPGWVHFARHLPRDWYEQLLSEPPQIVYRRGRPQREFVRIPNRRAEVLDC
;
A
#
# COMPACT_ATOMS: atom_id res chain seq x y z
N MET A 1 65.11 -24.93 -3.79
CA MET A 1 65.06 -25.64 -5.11
C MET A 1 63.85 -25.13 -5.86
N THR A 2 64.03 -24.15 -6.70
CA THR A 2 63.02 -23.63 -7.62
C THR A 2 62.87 -24.64 -8.78
N LYS A 3 61.73 -25.32 -8.87
CA LYS A 3 61.41 -26.18 -10.02
C LYS A 3 61.34 -25.29 -11.25
N HIS A 4 62.28 -25.52 -12.18
CA HIS A 4 62.18 -24.96 -13.56
C HIS A 4 60.92 -25.56 -14.20
N VAL A 5 59.88 -24.73 -14.39
CA VAL A 5 58.69 -25.12 -15.14
C VAL A 5 59.08 -25.00 -16.64
N GLY A 6 59.13 -26.14 -17.32
CA GLY A 6 59.49 -26.20 -18.74
C GLY A 6 58.36 -25.62 -19.64
N PRO A 7 58.68 -25.26 -20.93
CA PRO A 7 57.68 -24.80 -21.85
C PRO A 7 56.50 -25.76 -22.07
N GLN A 8 56.77 -27.06 -21.94
CA GLN A 8 55.74 -28.11 -22.06
C GLN A 8 54.78 -28.08 -20.86
N ASP A 9 55.30 -27.85 -19.63
CA ASP A 9 54.46 -27.75 -18.42
C ASP A 9 53.55 -26.52 -18.49
N LEU A 10 54.03 -25.40 -19.02
CA LEU A 10 53.25 -24.21 -19.27
C LEU A 10 52.13 -24.42 -20.33
N LEU A 11 52.43 -25.24 -21.35
CA LEU A 11 51.43 -25.58 -22.37
C LEU A 11 50.35 -26.49 -21.80
N VAL A 12 50.75 -27.51 -21.03
CA VAL A 12 49.85 -28.43 -20.34
C VAL A 12 48.95 -27.64 -19.36
N GLU A 13 49.53 -26.77 -18.55
CA GLU A 13 48.77 -25.93 -17.64
C GLU A 13 47.77 -25.00 -18.36
N ARG A 14 48.16 -24.42 -19.50
CA ARG A 14 47.31 -23.59 -20.31
C ARG A 14 46.17 -24.37 -20.95
N VAL A 15 46.43 -25.60 -21.41
CA VAL A 15 45.41 -26.52 -21.93
C VAL A 15 44.47 -26.97 -20.84
N LEU A 16 44.98 -27.36 -19.65
CA LEU A 16 44.16 -27.74 -18.50
C LEU A 16 43.27 -26.59 -18.03
N ARG A 17 43.76 -25.34 -18.07
CA ARG A 17 42.93 -24.16 -17.75
C ARG A 17 41.77 -23.96 -18.75
N LEU A 18 41.93 -24.37 -20.03
CA LEU A 18 40.84 -24.31 -21.01
C LEU A 18 39.73 -25.34 -20.73
N PHE A 19 40.06 -26.45 -20.06
CA PHE A 19 39.11 -27.48 -19.64
C PHE A 19 38.65 -27.33 -18.19
N ALA A 20 39.25 -26.41 -17.41
CA ALA A 20 38.77 -26.11 -16.08
C ALA A 20 37.36 -25.51 -16.18
N PRO A 21 36.37 -26.04 -15.42
CA PRO A 21 35.07 -25.41 -15.38
C PRO A 21 35.22 -23.95 -14.94
N PRO A 22 34.49 -23.01 -15.53
CA PRO A 22 34.55 -21.62 -15.14
C PRO A 22 34.24 -21.49 -13.62
N PRO A 23 34.89 -20.56 -12.92
CA PRO A 23 34.63 -20.36 -11.50
C PRO A 23 33.14 -20.16 -11.27
N ARG A 24 32.59 -20.83 -10.27
CA ARG A 24 31.17 -20.63 -9.91
C ARG A 24 31.02 -19.23 -9.33
N LEU A 25 30.46 -18.33 -10.10
CA LEU A 25 30.11 -16.99 -9.64
C LEU A 25 28.99 -17.08 -8.59
N THR A 26 29.03 -16.22 -7.58
CA THR A 26 27.85 -15.98 -6.74
C THR A 26 26.74 -15.40 -7.61
N LEU A 27 25.48 -15.48 -7.15
CA LEU A 27 24.39 -14.91 -7.94
C LEU A 27 24.52 -13.38 -8.09
N SER A 28 25.04 -12.70 -7.06
CA SER A 28 25.31 -11.26 -7.12
C SER A 28 26.42 -10.90 -8.11
N ASP A 29 27.47 -11.71 -8.21
CA ASP A 29 28.55 -11.49 -9.18
C ASP A 29 28.11 -11.82 -10.60
N TRP A 30 27.35 -12.91 -10.80
CA TRP A 30 26.75 -13.22 -12.08
C TRP A 30 25.85 -12.07 -12.56
N ALA A 31 25.00 -11.55 -11.66
CA ALA A 31 24.12 -10.43 -11.98
C ALA A 31 24.91 -9.17 -12.36
N ALA A 32 25.99 -8.88 -11.64
CA ALA A 32 26.85 -7.73 -11.93
C ALA A 32 27.62 -7.87 -13.25
N GLU A 33 27.96 -9.10 -13.68
CA GLU A 33 28.70 -9.33 -14.90
C GLU A 33 27.82 -9.46 -16.15
N HIS A 34 26.66 -10.10 -16.01
CA HIS A 34 25.91 -10.62 -17.15
C HIS A 34 24.51 -10.06 -17.29
N PHE A 35 23.94 -9.41 -16.25
CA PHE A 35 22.60 -8.87 -16.30
C PHE A 35 22.59 -7.38 -16.62
N TYR A 36 21.73 -6.98 -17.56
CA TYR A 36 21.54 -5.60 -18.00
C TYR A 36 20.12 -5.14 -17.65
N LEU A 37 20.05 -3.95 -17.10
CA LEU A 37 18.78 -3.28 -16.78
C LEU A 37 18.21 -2.66 -18.06
N PRO A 38 16.97 -2.98 -18.45
CA PRO A 38 16.36 -2.45 -19.65
C PRO A 38 16.19 -0.94 -19.62
N GLU A 39 16.45 -0.29 -20.75
CA GLU A 39 16.26 1.15 -20.91
C GLU A 39 14.81 1.55 -20.66
N ARG A 40 13.88 0.72 -21.09
CA ARG A 40 12.44 0.98 -21.00
C ARG A 40 11.87 0.96 -19.58
N SER A 41 12.43 0.15 -18.67
CA SER A 41 11.88 -0.09 -17.33
C SER A 41 12.84 0.24 -16.18
N SER A 42 13.95 0.93 -16.45
CA SER A 42 14.96 1.20 -15.44
C SER A 42 15.36 2.66 -15.40
N ALA A 43 15.48 3.20 -14.17
CA ALA A 43 15.97 4.57 -13.96
C ALA A 43 17.47 4.71 -14.30
N GLU A 44 18.24 3.62 -14.19
CA GLU A 44 19.66 3.54 -14.50
C GLU A 44 19.86 2.35 -15.45
N PRO A 45 19.60 2.50 -16.76
CA PRO A 45 19.73 1.41 -17.73
C PRO A 45 21.19 1.01 -17.96
N GLY A 46 21.39 -0.19 -18.51
CA GLY A 46 22.70 -0.74 -18.81
C GLY A 46 23.12 -1.82 -17.80
N ARG A 47 24.43 -2.05 -17.65
CA ARG A 47 24.96 -3.11 -16.80
C ARG A 47 24.48 -2.97 -15.36
N PHE A 48 23.87 -4.02 -14.80
CA PHE A 48 23.37 -4.00 -13.44
C PHE A 48 24.51 -3.87 -12.43
N LYS A 49 24.40 -2.91 -11.55
CA LYS A 49 25.34 -2.68 -10.45
C LYS A 49 24.58 -2.86 -9.14
N PRO A 50 24.45 -4.11 -8.63
CA PRO A 50 23.67 -4.34 -7.43
C PRO A 50 24.29 -3.63 -6.22
N TRP A 51 23.46 -2.90 -5.50
CA TRP A 51 23.85 -2.28 -4.22
C TRP A 51 24.14 -3.34 -3.17
N PRO A 52 24.88 -3.04 -2.10
CA PRO A 52 25.28 -4.04 -1.10
C PRO A 52 24.14 -4.87 -0.54
N TYR A 53 23.00 -4.28 -0.19
CA TYR A 53 21.85 -5.04 0.29
C TYR A 53 21.21 -5.92 -0.81
N GLN A 54 21.26 -5.50 -2.07
CA GLN A 54 20.80 -6.32 -3.20
C GLN A 54 21.74 -7.52 -3.43
N ARG A 55 23.06 -7.33 -3.23
CA ARG A 55 24.01 -8.43 -3.26
C ARG A 55 23.69 -9.50 -2.20
N PHE A 56 23.44 -9.10 -0.95
CA PHE A 56 23.06 -10.04 0.10
C PHE A 56 21.77 -10.81 -0.24
N ILE A 57 20.77 -10.15 -0.83
CA ILE A 57 19.53 -10.81 -1.27
C ILE A 57 19.81 -11.79 -2.40
N LEU A 58 20.57 -11.39 -3.42
CA LEU A 58 20.92 -12.25 -4.55
C LEU A 58 21.72 -13.46 -4.08
N ASP A 59 22.71 -13.27 -3.21
CA ASP A 59 23.54 -14.38 -2.71
C ASP A 59 22.72 -15.35 -1.85
N ALA A 60 21.76 -14.89 -1.04
CA ALA A 60 20.83 -15.76 -0.34
C ALA A 60 19.91 -16.55 -1.32
N ILE A 61 19.48 -15.92 -2.42
CA ILE A 61 18.73 -16.62 -3.48
C ILE A 61 19.61 -17.68 -4.15
N GLY A 62 20.90 -17.38 -4.36
CA GLY A 62 21.87 -18.28 -5.00
C GLY A 62 22.39 -19.40 -4.09
N ASP A 63 22.29 -19.25 -2.77
CA ASP A 63 22.81 -20.23 -1.80
C ASP A 63 21.97 -21.52 -1.80
N PRO A 64 22.55 -22.68 -2.14
CA PRO A 64 21.83 -23.96 -2.13
C PRO A 64 21.35 -24.41 -0.74
N ALA A 65 21.94 -23.92 0.36
CA ALA A 65 21.52 -24.23 1.71
C ALA A 65 20.25 -23.46 2.13
N VAL A 66 19.90 -22.39 1.42
CA VAL A 66 18.72 -21.57 1.67
C VAL A 66 17.58 -22.04 0.78
N GLU A 67 16.53 -22.60 1.33
CA GLU A 67 15.34 -22.99 0.60
C GLU A 67 14.44 -21.78 0.32
N ARG A 68 14.35 -20.86 1.26
CA ARG A 68 13.35 -19.78 1.26
C ARG A 68 14.01 -18.41 1.50
N VAL A 69 13.64 -17.43 0.67
CA VAL A 69 14.06 -16.03 0.86
C VAL A 69 12.80 -15.16 0.92
N THR A 70 12.66 -14.38 1.98
CA THR A 70 11.56 -13.42 2.15
C THR A 70 12.10 -12.00 2.23
N VAL A 71 11.50 -11.06 1.48
CA VAL A 71 11.92 -9.66 1.46
C VAL A 71 10.75 -8.76 1.83
N LEU A 72 10.71 -8.35 3.08
CA LEU A 72 9.82 -7.32 3.60
C LEU A 72 10.42 -5.97 3.20
N LYS A 73 9.84 -5.30 2.23
CA LYS A 73 10.49 -4.18 1.55
C LYS A 73 9.66 -2.89 1.54
N ALA A 74 10.35 -1.76 1.58
CA ALA A 74 9.79 -0.50 1.09
C ALA A 74 9.71 -0.50 -0.45
N ALA A 75 8.99 0.43 -1.00
CA ALA A 75 9.12 0.80 -2.41
C ALA A 75 10.52 1.39 -2.69
N ARG A 76 10.93 1.46 -3.95
CA ARG A 76 12.20 2.11 -4.36
C ARG A 76 13.49 1.44 -3.83
N VAL A 77 13.47 0.13 -3.61
CA VAL A 77 14.68 -0.65 -3.22
C VAL A 77 15.19 -1.57 -4.31
N GLY A 78 14.53 -1.63 -5.46
CA GLY A 78 14.97 -2.37 -6.65
C GLY A 78 14.85 -3.90 -6.54
N PHE A 79 13.94 -4.42 -5.72
CA PHE A 79 13.76 -5.85 -5.53
C PHE A 79 13.34 -6.60 -6.80
N THR A 80 12.42 -6.05 -7.60
CA THR A 80 12.00 -6.65 -8.88
C THR A 80 13.17 -6.89 -9.81
N LYS A 81 14.19 -6.00 -9.82
CA LYS A 81 15.41 -6.20 -10.61
C LYS A 81 16.26 -7.35 -10.07
N CYS A 82 16.28 -7.57 -8.74
CA CYS A 82 16.91 -8.77 -8.17
C CYS A 82 16.18 -10.05 -8.58
N LEU A 83 14.84 -10.05 -8.61
CA LEU A 83 14.06 -11.19 -9.11
C LEU A 83 14.39 -11.49 -10.57
N MET A 84 14.43 -10.46 -11.41
CA MET A 84 14.77 -10.61 -12.84
C MET A 84 16.17 -11.14 -13.05
N ALA A 85 17.17 -10.65 -12.30
CA ALA A 85 18.53 -11.16 -12.35
C ALA A 85 18.61 -12.64 -11.93
N ALA A 86 17.86 -13.03 -10.88
CA ALA A 86 17.79 -14.41 -10.40
C ALA A 86 17.11 -15.35 -11.43
N ILE A 87 16.04 -14.89 -12.09
CA ILE A 87 15.37 -15.62 -13.17
C ILE A 87 16.31 -15.77 -14.37
N GLY A 88 16.97 -14.70 -14.78
CA GLY A 88 17.95 -14.70 -15.88
C GLY A 88 19.13 -15.63 -15.61
N ALA A 89 19.74 -15.54 -14.43
CA ALA A 89 20.81 -16.44 -14.02
C ALA A 89 20.37 -17.91 -14.04
N SER A 90 19.15 -18.17 -13.55
CA SER A 90 18.58 -19.52 -13.57
C SER A 90 18.38 -20.05 -14.98
N ALA A 91 17.91 -19.21 -15.90
CA ALA A 91 17.75 -19.59 -17.30
C ALA A 91 19.08 -19.87 -18.00
N ALA A 92 20.13 -19.10 -17.68
CA ALA A 92 21.45 -19.22 -18.31
C ALA A 92 22.31 -20.35 -17.73
N THR A 93 22.28 -20.53 -16.39
CA THR A 93 23.24 -21.43 -15.72
C THR A 93 22.64 -22.76 -15.27
N GLN A 94 21.35 -22.78 -14.91
CA GLN A 94 20.63 -23.96 -14.43
C GLN A 94 19.19 -23.95 -14.92
N PRO A 95 18.96 -24.12 -16.22
CA PRO A 95 17.62 -24.10 -16.79
C PRO A 95 16.68 -25.08 -16.09
N SER A 96 15.55 -24.58 -15.63
CA SER A 96 14.56 -25.38 -14.90
C SER A 96 13.15 -24.77 -15.07
N ALA A 97 12.13 -25.46 -14.57
CA ALA A 97 10.80 -24.91 -14.50
C ALA A 97 10.73 -23.82 -13.42
N ILE A 98 10.32 -22.63 -13.81
CA ILE A 98 10.20 -21.43 -12.96
C ILE A 98 8.76 -20.94 -13.00
N ILE A 99 8.19 -20.64 -11.85
CA ILE A 99 6.95 -19.90 -11.71
C ILE A 99 7.27 -18.52 -11.12
N LEU A 100 6.75 -17.47 -11.77
CA LEU A 100 6.62 -16.14 -11.20
C LEU A 100 5.14 -15.91 -10.91
N LEU A 101 4.79 -15.76 -9.64
CA LEU A 101 3.44 -15.45 -9.19
C LEU A 101 3.31 -13.96 -8.94
N VAL A 102 2.30 -13.33 -9.55
CA VAL A 102 1.94 -11.92 -9.41
C VAL A 102 0.44 -11.80 -9.10
N PRO A 103 -0.07 -10.63 -8.63
CA PRO A 103 -1.45 -10.52 -8.17
C PRO A 103 -2.51 -10.79 -9.25
N THR A 104 -2.40 -10.16 -10.43
CA THR A 104 -3.43 -10.15 -11.47
C THR A 104 -2.91 -10.61 -12.84
N ASP A 105 -3.82 -10.93 -13.76
CA ASP A 105 -3.47 -11.27 -15.15
C ASP A 105 -2.88 -10.07 -15.92
N ASP A 106 -3.28 -8.84 -15.57
CA ASP A 106 -2.71 -7.64 -16.16
C ASP A 106 -1.28 -7.39 -15.65
N ASP A 107 -1.01 -7.63 -14.37
CA ASP A 107 0.35 -7.62 -13.81
C ASP A 107 1.23 -8.67 -14.50
N ALA A 108 0.69 -9.86 -14.76
CA ALA A 108 1.43 -10.91 -15.44
C ALA A 108 1.83 -10.53 -16.88
N ARG A 109 0.92 -9.87 -17.60
CA ARG A 109 1.19 -9.36 -18.95
C ARG A 109 2.18 -8.20 -18.93
N GLY A 110 1.96 -7.23 -18.02
CA GLY A 110 2.86 -6.09 -17.84
C GLY A 110 4.27 -6.55 -17.49
N PHE A 111 4.41 -7.47 -16.55
CA PHE A 111 5.70 -8.02 -16.17
C PHE A 111 6.43 -8.73 -17.33
N ALA A 112 5.69 -9.47 -18.15
CA ALA A 112 6.25 -10.14 -19.34
C ALA A 112 6.81 -9.14 -20.35
N VAL A 113 6.05 -8.08 -20.66
CA VAL A 113 6.36 -7.10 -21.71
C VAL A 113 7.37 -6.05 -21.24
N ASP A 114 7.24 -5.57 -20.00
CA ASP A 114 8.04 -4.44 -19.52
C ASP A 114 9.33 -4.88 -18.81
N GLU A 115 9.37 -6.10 -18.26
CA GLU A 115 10.52 -6.58 -17.50
C GLU A 115 11.23 -7.78 -18.15
N VAL A 116 10.49 -8.86 -18.46
CA VAL A 116 11.13 -10.12 -18.92
C VAL A 116 11.69 -9.99 -20.32
N GLU A 117 10.86 -9.60 -21.30
CA GLU A 117 11.29 -9.55 -22.70
C GLU A 117 12.45 -8.58 -22.91
N PRO A 118 12.41 -7.33 -22.39
CA PRO A 118 13.54 -6.41 -22.53
C PRO A 118 14.80 -6.89 -21.82
N ALA A 119 14.69 -7.45 -20.60
CA ALA A 119 15.86 -7.96 -19.87
C ALA A 119 16.58 -9.09 -20.62
N PHE A 120 15.82 -10.00 -21.26
CA PHE A 120 16.38 -11.08 -22.06
C PHE A 120 16.95 -10.59 -23.40
N GLN A 121 16.42 -9.50 -23.97
CA GLN A 121 16.94 -8.91 -25.20
C GLN A 121 18.22 -8.11 -24.98
N GLU A 122 18.27 -7.32 -23.91
CA GLU A 122 19.35 -6.38 -23.66
C GLU A 122 20.55 -7.00 -22.91
N SER A 123 20.34 -8.14 -22.20
CA SER A 123 21.43 -8.85 -21.53
C SER A 123 22.14 -9.82 -22.50
N PRO A 124 23.41 -9.59 -22.86
CA PRO A 124 24.12 -10.45 -23.83
C PRO A 124 24.13 -11.93 -23.44
N ALA A 125 24.24 -12.25 -22.15
CA ALA A 125 24.22 -13.62 -21.65
C ALA A 125 22.84 -14.29 -21.74
N LEU A 126 21.76 -13.51 -21.90
CA LEU A 126 20.38 -13.99 -22.02
C LEU A 126 19.86 -13.92 -23.47
N ALA A 127 20.50 -13.12 -24.30
CA ALA A 127 20.11 -12.95 -25.70
C ALA A 127 20.13 -14.31 -26.43
N GLY A 128 19.00 -14.64 -27.04
CA GLY A 128 18.83 -15.91 -27.73
C GLY A 128 18.46 -17.11 -26.85
N LEU A 129 18.40 -17.00 -25.52
CA LEU A 129 17.96 -18.11 -24.67
C LEU A 129 16.44 -18.38 -24.75
N LEU A 130 15.64 -17.38 -25.13
CA LEU A 130 14.23 -17.58 -25.39
C LEU A 130 14.01 -18.20 -26.75
N ARG A 131 13.15 -19.22 -26.83
CA ARG A 131 12.72 -19.78 -28.12
C ARG A 131 11.87 -18.75 -28.85
N THR A 132 12.18 -18.47 -30.11
CA THR A 132 11.56 -17.41 -30.92
C THR A 132 10.70 -17.92 -32.08
N GLY A 133 10.43 -19.21 -32.18
CA GLY A 133 9.67 -19.80 -33.30
C GLY A 133 8.22 -19.35 -33.32
N ARG A 134 7.77 -18.72 -34.40
CA ARG A 134 6.39 -18.22 -34.62
C ARG A 134 5.30 -19.31 -34.50
N ASN A 135 5.66 -20.58 -34.65
CA ASN A 135 4.78 -21.75 -34.60
C ASN A 135 4.99 -22.62 -33.36
N ASP A 136 5.82 -22.21 -32.41
CA ASP A 136 6.01 -22.96 -31.16
C ASP A 136 4.96 -22.50 -30.13
N GLY A 137 3.83 -23.19 -30.05
CA GLY A 137 2.74 -22.93 -29.08
C GLY A 137 3.18 -22.99 -27.60
N ARG A 138 4.46 -23.26 -27.34
CA ARG A 138 5.11 -23.21 -26.04
C ARG A 138 5.62 -21.83 -25.64
N ASN A 139 5.56 -20.85 -26.52
CA ASN A 139 6.00 -19.48 -26.25
C ASN A 139 4.83 -18.51 -26.39
N THR A 140 4.19 -18.21 -25.29
CA THR A 140 3.10 -17.22 -25.19
C THR A 140 3.60 -15.98 -24.44
N MET A 141 2.75 -14.96 -24.33
CA MET A 141 3.07 -13.75 -23.57
C MET A 141 3.52 -14.08 -22.14
N VAL A 142 2.80 -14.94 -21.43
CA VAL A 142 3.06 -15.29 -20.02
C VAL A 142 3.82 -16.61 -19.82
N MET A 143 4.22 -17.28 -20.90
CA MET A 143 5.01 -18.51 -20.86
C MET A 143 6.19 -18.39 -21.82
N LYS A 144 7.40 -18.51 -21.30
CA LYS A 144 8.64 -18.42 -22.05
C LYS A 144 9.44 -19.73 -21.89
N ALA A 145 9.66 -20.45 -22.99
CA ALA A 145 10.48 -21.65 -22.98
C ALA A 145 11.94 -21.29 -23.24
N PHE A 146 12.87 -21.92 -22.51
CA PHE A 146 14.31 -21.72 -22.67
C PHE A 146 14.91 -22.74 -23.64
N LEU A 147 15.93 -22.34 -24.41
CA LEU A 147 16.63 -23.25 -25.33
C LEU A 147 17.38 -24.35 -24.59
N GLY A 148 17.93 -24.07 -23.41
CA GLY A 148 18.61 -25.05 -22.55
C GLY A 148 17.70 -26.00 -21.79
N GLY A 149 16.39 -25.95 -22.04
CA GLY A 149 15.37 -26.67 -21.26
C GLY A 149 14.73 -25.79 -20.19
N GLY A 150 13.64 -26.28 -19.59
CA GLY A 150 12.88 -25.50 -18.62
C GLY A 150 12.03 -24.37 -19.24
N SER A 151 11.38 -23.60 -18.39
CA SER A 151 10.51 -22.49 -18.81
C SER A 151 10.24 -21.53 -17.66
N LEU A 152 9.94 -20.28 -17.98
CA LEU A 152 9.32 -19.31 -17.07
C LEU A 152 7.81 -19.26 -17.36
N LYS A 153 7.01 -19.35 -16.33
CA LYS A 153 5.57 -19.13 -16.37
C LYS A 153 5.21 -18.01 -15.42
N ILE A 154 4.56 -16.97 -15.93
CA ILE A 154 4.09 -15.83 -15.14
C ILE A 154 2.60 -16.07 -14.90
N LEU A 155 2.22 -16.30 -13.65
CA LEU A 155 0.87 -16.72 -13.27
C LEU A 155 0.23 -15.70 -12.33
N ALA A 156 -1.06 -15.46 -12.53
CA ALA A 156 -1.85 -14.59 -11.67
C ALA A 156 -2.40 -15.35 -10.46
N ALA A 157 -2.27 -14.77 -9.29
CA ALA A 157 -2.81 -15.31 -8.04
C ALA A 157 -4.34 -15.43 -8.07
N ARG A 158 -5.02 -14.53 -8.77
CA ARG A 158 -6.50 -14.58 -8.96
C ARG A 158 -6.99 -15.76 -9.81
N SER A 159 -6.08 -16.43 -10.51
CA SER A 159 -6.39 -17.54 -11.42
C SER A 159 -5.83 -18.88 -10.92
N PRO A 160 -6.28 -19.43 -9.78
CA PRO A 160 -5.67 -20.60 -9.13
C PRO A 160 -5.74 -21.87 -9.99
N ARG A 161 -6.69 -21.98 -10.92
CA ARG A 161 -6.77 -23.10 -11.88
C ARG A 161 -5.50 -23.22 -12.72
N ASN A 162 -4.85 -22.11 -13.02
CA ASN A 162 -3.62 -22.10 -13.79
C ASN A 162 -2.44 -22.66 -12.99
N LEU A 163 -2.46 -22.57 -11.65
CA LEU A 163 -1.43 -23.13 -10.79
C LEU A 163 -1.44 -24.67 -10.78
N ARG A 164 -2.61 -25.31 -10.90
CA ARG A 164 -2.75 -26.78 -10.76
C ARG A 164 -1.98 -27.60 -11.79
N ARG A 165 -1.70 -27.04 -12.96
CA ARG A 165 -1.12 -27.75 -14.12
C ARG A 165 0.39 -27.65 -14.20
N HIS A 166 1.04 -27.01 -13.23
CA HIS A 166 2.43 -26.66 -13.33
C HIS A 166 3.23 -27.08 -12.09
N ASP A 167 4.35 -27.72 -12.31
CA ASP A 167 5.40 -27.92 -11.32
C ASP A 167 6.54 -26.96 -11.58
N ALA A 168 7.24 -26.55 -10.54
CA ALA A 168 8.38 -25.66 -10.63
C ALA A 168 9.45 -26.00 -9.59
N LYS A 169 10.71 -25.91 -10.01
CA LYS A 169 11.85 -25.98 -9.10
C LYS A 169 12.07 -24.65 -8.38
N ARG A 170 11.75 -23.53 -9.06
CA ARG A 170 11.89 -22.18 -8.51
C ARG A 170 10.57 -21.44 -8.57
N LEU A 171 10.19 -20.87 -7.44
CA LEU A 171 9.00 -20.06 -7.29
C LEU A 171 9.41 -18.65 -6.83
N PHE A 172 9.09 -17.66 -7.65
CA PHE A 172 9.22 -16.26 -7.34
C PHE A 172 7.84 -15.65 -7.13
N ILE A 173 7.68 -14.85 -6.09
CA ILE A 173 6.41 -14.22 -5.72
C ILE A 173 6.69 -12.74 -5.51
N ASP A 174 6.12 -11.87 -6.34
CA ASP A 174 6.22 -10.42 -6.19
C ASP A 174 4.87 -9.84 -5.80
N GLU A 175 4.89 -8.81 -4.96
CA GLU A 175 3.71 -8.13 -4.39
C GLU A 175 2.72 -9.08 -3.69
N ALA A 176 3.27 -9.93 -2.79
CA ALA A 176 2.52 -10.97 -2.06
C ALA A 176 1.34 -10.42 -1.25
N ASP A 177 1.40 -9.19 -0.75
CA ASP A 177 0.34 -8.56 0.05
C ASP A 177 -0.85 -8.11 -0.80
N ALA A 178 -0.66 -7.90 -2.10
CA ALA A 178 -1.75 -7.63 -3.03
C ALA A 178 -2.52 -8.88 -3.48
N MET A 179 -2.12 -10.09 -3.02
CA MET A 179 -2.76 -11.35 -3.40
C MET A 179 -3.89 -11.71 -2.46
N GLU A 180 -5.10 -11.81 -2.99
CA GLU A 180 -6.30 -12.18 -2.24
C GLU A 180 -6.48 -13.71 -2.16
N VAL A 181 -7.15 -14.16 -1.10
CA VAL A 181 -7.54 -15.56 -0.95
C VAL A 181 -8.66 -15.90 -1.95
N THR A 182 -8.47 -16.96 -2.69
CA THR A 182 -9.43 -17.43 -3.70
C THR A 182 -10.38 -18.49 -3.11
N VAL A 183 -11.40 -18.88 -3.90
CA VAL A 183 -12.29 -20.00 -3.54
C VAL A 183 -11.55 -21.33 -3.34
N GLU A 184 -10.36 -21.49 -3.93
CA GLU A 184 -9.51 -22.67 -3.80
C GLU A 184 -8.52 -22.58 -2.62
N GLY A 185 -8.47 -21.45 -1.94
CA GLY A 185 -7.58 -21.17 -0.80
C GLY A 185 -6.55 -20.10 -1.12
N ASP A 186 -5.51 -20.09 -0.30
CA ASP A 186 -4.37 -19.16 -0.40
C ASP A 186 -3.53 -19.44 -1.66
N PRO A 187 -3.46 -18.51 -2.62
CA PRO A 187 -2.70 -18.70 -3.84
C PRO A 187 -1.20 -18.88 -3.61
N ILE A 188 -0.63 -18.25 -2.57
CA ILE A 188 0.78 -18.41 -2.19
C ILE A 188 1.02 -19.85 -1.75
N ALA A 189 0.20 -20.35 -0.82
CA ALA A 189 0.30 -21.74 -0.35
C ALA A 189 0.07 -22.75 -1.49
N LEU A 190 -0.87 -22.48 -2.41
CA LEU A 190 -1.11 -23.32 -3.58
C LEU A 190 0.10 -23.34 -4.53
N ALA A 191 0.76 -22.17 -4.75
CA ALA A 191 1.96 -22.09 -5.57
C ALA A 191 3.16 -22.83 -4.93
N GLU A 192 3.34 -22.72 -3.63
CA GLU A 192 4.38 -23.44 -2.89
C GLU A 192 4.27 -24.96 -3.03
N LYS A 193 3.04 -25.50 -3.03
CA LYS A 193 2.80 -26.94 -3.27
C LYS A 193 3.31 -27.40 -4.64
N ARG A 194 3.44 -26.49 -5.62
CA ARG A 194 3.99 -26.80 -6.96
C ARG A 194 5.49 -27.05 -6.96
N THR A 195 6.17 -26.78 -5.85
CA THR A 195 7.62 -27.00 -5.73
C THR A 195 7.98 -28.30 -5.00
N PHE A 196 7.02 -29.04 -4.44
CA PHE A 196 7.25 -30.19 -3.56
C PHE A 196 8.01 -31.36 -4.21
N ALA A 197 7.93 -31.49 -5.53
CA ALA A 197 8.64 -32.56 -6.25
C ALA A 197 10.16 -32.38 -6.27
N HIS A 198 10.66 -31.19 -5.91
CA HIS A 198 12.07 -30.83 -6.00
C HIS A 198 12.70 -30.68 -4.61
N ALA A 199 13.67 -31.54 -4.27
CA ALA A 199 14.38 -31.47 -2.99
C ALA A 199 15.24 -30.20 -2.85
N ASP A 200 15.71 -29.65 -3.98
CA ASP A 200 16.50 -28.43 -4.07
C ASP A 200 15.68 -27.23 -4.58
N ARG A 201 14.42 -27.17 -4.16
CA ARG A 201 13.52 -26.08 -4.52
C ARG A 201 13.97 -24.73 -3.94
N LYS A 202 13.60 -23.64 -4.60
CA LYS A 202 13.84 -22.29 -4.14
C LYS A 202 12.56 -21.49 -4.19
N ILE A 203 12.18 -20.88 -3.07
CA ILE A 203 11.00 -20.01 -2.95
C ILE A 203 11.48 -18.61 -2.54
N VAL A 204 11.16 -17.61 -3.36
CA VAL A 204 11.51 -16.21 -3.12
C VAL A 204 10.23 -15.38 -3.08
N LEU A 205 9.98 -14.71 -1.98
CA LEU A 205 8.77 -13.91 -1.76
C LEU A 205 9.15 -12.49 -1.37
N GLY A 206 8.55 -11.50 -2.00
CA GLY A 206 8.72 -10.10 -1.62
C GLY A 206 7.45 -9.29 -1.77
N SER A 207 7.28 -8.30 -0.92
CA SER A 207 6.20 -7.32 -1.00
C SER A 207 6.48 -6.11 -0.13
N THR A 208 5.85 -4.99 -0.46
CA THR A 208 5.53 -3.96 0.52
C THR A 208 4.48 -4.52 1.48
N PRO A 209 4.62 -4.29 2.80
CA PRO A 209 3.64 -4.76 3.76
C PRO A 209 2.37 -3.90 3.72
N THR A 210 1.28 -4.44 4.26
CA THR A 210 0.00 -3.74 4.43
C THR A 210 -0.27 -3.46 5.91
N LEU A 211 -1.21 -4.14 6.52
CA LEU A 211 -1.56 -3.97 7.93
C LEU A 211 -0.85 -5.00 8.81
N GLU A 212 -0.51 -4.59 10.02
CA GLU A 212 0.09 -5.48 11.02
C GLU A 212 -0.83 -6.69 11.28
N ASN A 213 -0.26 -7.88 11.40
CA ASN A 213 -0.93 -9.17 11.56
C ASN A 213 -1.81 -9.63 10.38
N VAL A 214 -1.98 -8.80 9.34
CA VAL A 214 -2.69 -9.15 8.10
C VAL A 214 -1.71 -9.42 6.96
N SER A 215 -0.61 -8.69 6.91
CA SER A 215 0.41 -8.73 5.88
C SER A 215 0.99 -10.14 5.68
N ASN A 216 0.97 -10.63 4.43
CA ASN A 216 1.53 -11.93 4.04
C ASN A 216 3.05 -11.95 4.17
N VAL A 217 3.70 -10.87 3.70
CA VAL A 217 5.16 -10.77 3.73
C VAL A 217 5.66 -10.59 5.16
N GLU A 218 4.94 -9.87 6.03
CA GLU A 218 5.28 -9.77 7.45
C GLU A 218 5.24 -11.13 8.13
N ARG A 219 4.17 -11.90 7.89
CA ARG A 219 4.02 -13.25 8.44
C ARG A 219 5.16 -14.16 8.00
N ALA A 220 5.52 -14.15 6.70
CA ALA A 220 6.62 -14.92 6.17
C ALA A 220 7.98 -14.46 6.76
N TRP A 221 8.18 -13.13 6.91
CA TRP A 221 9.39 -12.59 7.52
C TRP A 221 9.53 -12.98 9.00
N LYS A 222 8.43 -12.96 9.78
CA LYS A 222 8.43 -13.42 11.19
C LYS A 222 8.84 -14.89 11.34
N GLN A 223 8.66 -15.73 10.33
CA GLN A 223 9.06 -17.14 10.30
C GLN A 223 10.52 -17.36 9.87
N SER A 224 11.20 -16.33 9.37
CA SER A 224 12.57 -16.38 8.88
C SER A 224 13.63 -16.08 9.95
N ASN A 225 14.89 -16.05 9.55
CA ASN A 225 16.00 -15.61 10.39
C ASN A 225 16.00 -14.10 10.70
N GLN A 226 15.09 -13.34 10.12
CA GLN A 226 14.84 -11.90 10.38
C GLN A 226 16.12 -11.05 10.25
N THR A 227 16.82 -11.18 9.13
CA THR A 227 18.04 -10.43 8.88
C THR A 227 17.73 -8.94 8.67
N ILE A 228 18.48 -8.09 9.39
CA ILE A 228 18.51 -6.63 9.25
C ILE A 228 19.84 -6.18 8.67
N PHE A 229 19.87 -4.97 8.16
CA PHE A 229 21.07 -4.34 7.64
C PHE A 229 21.56 -3.27 8.59
N GLU A 230 22.83 -3.34 8.96
CA GLU A 230 23.48 -2.37 9.83
C GLU A 230 24.58 -1.63 9.09
N CYS A 231 24.71 -0.34 9.38
CA CYS A 231 25.79 0.51 8.92
C CYS A 231 26.58 1.05 10.10
N ALA A 232 27.88 1.22 9.92
CA ALA A 232 28.73 1.85 10.95
C ALA A 232 28.54 3.37 10.92
N CYS A 233 28.40 4.00 12.10
CA CYS A 233 28.41 5.45 12.22
C CYS A 233 29.76 6.01 11.77
N PRO A 234 29.83 6.97 10.83
CA PRO A 234 31.10 7.51 10.34
C PRO A 234 31.88 8.31 11.39
N HIS A 235 31.22 8.71 12.49
CA HIS A 235 31.84 9.50 13.55
C HIS A 235 32.32 8.67 14.73
N CYS A 236 31.58 7.61 15.12
CA CYS A 236 31.90 6.84 16.33
C CYS A 236 32.03 5.33 16.12
N GLY A 237 31.82 4.83 14.90
CA GLY A 237 31.94 3.42 14.56
C GLY A 237 30.82 2.52 15.09
N HIS A 238 29.80 3.07 15.77
CA HIS A 238 28.66 2.28 16.28
C HIS A 238 27.85 1.70 15.10
N TRP A 239 27.57 0.38 15.16
CA TRP A 239 26.78 -0.32 14.17
C TRP A 239 25.31 -0.26 14.51
N PHE A 240 24.45 0.16 13.58
CA PHE A 240 23.01 0.26 13.78
C PHE A 240 22.23 0.16 12.47
N GLU A 241 20.97 -0.27 12.57
CA GLU A 241 19.99 -0.23 11.50
C GLU A 241 19.40 1.19 11.39
N PHE A 242 19.25 1.71 10.16
CA PHE A 242 18.58 2.99 9.94
C PHE A 242 17.10 2.89 10.28
N GLN A 243 16.67 3.66 11.27
CA GLN A 243 15.30 3.71 11.74
C GLN A 243 14.73 5.12 11.55
N TRP A 244 13.44 5.22 11.25
CA TRP A 244 12.77 6.50 11.05
C TRP A 244 12.87 7.40 12.29
N GLU A 245 12.76 6.83 13.45
CA GLU A 245 12.83 7.49 14.74
C GLU A 245 14.17 8.19 15.02
N GLN A 246 15.18 7.89 14.23
CA GLN A 246 16.51 8.55 14.27
C GLN A 246 16.59 9.77 13.34
N MET A 247 15.61 9.94 12.44
CA MET A 247 15.58 11.09 11.52
C MET A 247 15.26 12.38 12.28
N ARG A 248 15.97 13.45 11.91
CA ARG A 248 15.79 14.80 12.47
C ARG A 248 15.89 15.83 11.37
N TRP A 249 15.13 16.90 11.48
CA TRP A 249 15.21 18.10 10.63
C TRP A 249 14.69 19.32 11.38
N PRO A 250 15.09 20.57 10.99
CA PRO A 250 14.50 21.77 11.55
C PRO A 250 13.03 21.89 11.12
N GLU A 251 12.22 22.52 11.94
CA GLU A 251 10.82 22.78 11.61
C GLU A 251 10.68 23.58 10.30
N GLY A 252 9.85 23.09 9.38
CA GLY A 252 9.64 23.71 8.06
C GLY A 252 10.78 23.53 7.04
N GLU A 253 11.87 22.82 7.39
CA GLU A 253 13.02 22.63 6.51
C GLU A 253 13.38 21.14 6.34
N PRO A 254 12.46 20.29 5.86
CA PRO A 254 12.68 18.85 5.75
C PRO A 254 13.84 18.47 4.82
N GLU A 255 14.19 19.33 3.85
CA GLU A 255 15.33 19.14 2.94
C GLU A 255 16.68 19.08 3.67
N LYS A 256 16.76 19.66 4.88
CA LYS A 256 17.96 19.64 5.75
C LYS A 256 18.01 18.41 6.67
N ALA A 257 17.25 17.35 6.38
CA ALA A 257 17.17 16.18 7.23
C ALA A 257 18.51 15.43 7.38
N TRP A 258 18.77 14.97 8.60
CA TRP A 258 19.93 14.16 8.96
C TRP A 258 19.53 12.96 9.82
N LEU A 259 20.41 11.98 9.93
CA LEU A 259 20.24 10.82 10.80
C LEU A 259 21.02 11.00 12.10
N CYS A 260 20.39 10.72 13.24
CA CYS A 260 21.02 10.76 14.55
C CYS A 260 21.48 9.36 14.95
N CYS A 261 22.76 9.19 15.28
CA CYS A 261 23.29 7.91 15.72
C CYS A 261 22.73 7.51 17.10
N PRO A 262 22.25 6.27 17.31
CA PRO A 262 21.65 5.85 18.57
C PRO A 262 22.69 5.54 19.68
N SER A 263 23.99 5.76 19.45
CA SER A 263 25.06 5.47 20.41
C SER A 263 25.06 6.36 21.67
N GLY A 264 24.18 7.35 21.78
CA GLY A 264 24.18 8.33 22.87
C GLY A 264 25.23 9.45 22.72
N LYS A 265 26.10 9.40 21.69
CA LYS A 265 27.12 10.42 21.42
C LYS A 265 26.63 11.59 20.56
N ASN A 266 25.33 11.67 20.27
CA ASN A 266 24.69 12.72 19.47
C ASN A 266 25.35 12.97 18.10
N CYS A 267 25.91 11.93 17.47
CA CYS A 267 26.53 12.08 16.16
C CYS A 267 25.47 12.43 15.11
N ARG A 268 25.64 13.56 14.45
CA ARG A 268 24.82 14.01 13.33
C ARG A 268 25.41 13.46 12.03
N ILE A 269 24.64 12.66 11.31
CA ILE A 269 25.04 12.01 10.06
C ILE A 269 24.28 12.66 8.92
N GLU A 270 24.99 13.35 8.04
CA GLU A 270 24.42 14.04 6.89
C GLU A 270 24.15 13.09 5.73
N HIS A 271 23.16 13.42 4.90
CA HIS A 271 22.76 12.58 3.74
C HIS A 271 23.95 12.24 2.80
N ARG A 272 24.92 13.13 2.62
CA ARG A 272 26.10 12.88 1.78
C ARG A 272 26.93 11.66 2.23
N MET A 273 26.86 11.28 3.50
CA MET A 273 27.58 10.13 4.06
C MET A 273 26.86 8.80 3.81
N LYS A 274 25.58 8.84 3.36
CA LYS A 274 24.72 7.67 3.19
C LYS A 274 25.33 6.62 2.26
N ALA A 275 25.86 7.02 1.11
CA ALA A 275 26.39 6.10 0.10
C ALA A 275 27.59 5.31 0.65
N GLU A 276 28.51 5.96 1.35
CA GLU A 276 29.67 5.33 1.97
C GLU A 276 29.26 4.35 3.09
N MET A 277 28.33 4.77 3.94
CA MET A 277 27.79 3.90 5.01
C MET A 277 27.15 2.64 4.43
N ILE A 278 26.39 2.77 3.35
CA ILE A 278 25.74 1.63 2.69
C ILE A 278 26.78 0.74 1.99
N ALA A 279 27.83 1.31 1.41
CA ALA A 279 28.92 0.53 0.81
C ALA A 279 29.61 -0.39 1.84
N GLY A 280 29.72 0.06 3.09
CA GLY A 280 30.29 -0.70 4.19
C GLY A 280 29.28 -1.48 5.04
N MET A 281 28.01 -1.61 4.61
CA MET A 281 26.97 -2.27 5.40
C MET A 281 27.24 -3.76 5.64
N ARG A 282 26.68 -4.28 6.72
CA ARG A 282 26.66 -5.72 7.03
C ARG A 282 25.24 -6.22 7.26
N GLN A 283 25.05 -7.51 7.09
CA GLN A 283 23.84 -8.19 7.47
C GLN A 283 23.96 -8.77 8.87
N ARG A 284 22.87 -8.72 9.64
CA ARG A 284 22.78 -9.35 10.97
C ARG A 284 21.44 -10.08 11.14
N PRO A 285 21.44 -11.43 11.17
CA PRO A 285 20.25 -12.18 11.50
C PRO A 285 19.88 -11.97 12.97
N LEU A 286 18.61 -11.73 13.26
CA LEU A 286 18.07 -11.65 14.62
C LEU A 286 17.80 -13.06 15.19
N ARG A 287 17.57 -14.04 14.30
CA ARG A 287 17.29 -15.43 14.62
C ARG A 287 18.25 -16.35 13.85
N PRO A 288 19.54 -16.40 14.23
CA PRO A 288 20.58 -17.13 13.49
C PRO A 288 20.42 -18.65 13.52
N GLU A 289 19.56 -19.18 14.37
CA GLU A 289 19.21 -20.60 14.43
C GLU A 289 18.43 -21.07 13.18
N ILE A 290 17.72 -20.17 12.49
CA ILE A 290 16.99 -20.49 11.25
C ILE A 290 17.93 -20.27 10.07
N LYS A 291 18.31 -21.35 9.37
CA LYS A 291 19.31 -21.31 8.30
C LYS A 291 18.73 -21.48 6.90
N ASP A 292 17.65 -22.21 6.77
CA ASP A 292 16.99 -22.54 5.50
C ASP A 292 16.01 -21.47 5.01
N HIS A 293 15.61 -20.54 5.89
CA HIS A 293 14.73 -19.43 5.58
C HIS A 293 15.38 -18.09 5.95
N VAL A 294 15.92 -17.39 4.94
CA VAL A 294 16.50 -16.05 5.12
C VAL A 294 15.45 -14.99 4.84
N GLY A 295 15.24 -14.08 5.77
CA GLY A 295 14.28 -12.98 5.61
C GLY A 295 14.95 -11.62 5.78
N PHE A 296 14.81 -10.73 4.83
CA PHE A 296 15.35 -9.38 4.86
C PHE A 296 14.26 -8.35 5.12
N ARG A 297 14.60 -7.29 5.86
CA ARG A 297 13.77 -6.11 6.05
C ARG A 297 14.50 -4.88 5.49
N LEU A 298 13.80 -4.13 4.61
CA LEU A 298 14.36 -2.98 3.91
C LEU A 298 13.44 -1.77 4.01
N SER A 299 13.97 -0.65 4.48
CA SER A 299 13.30 0.65 4.40
C SER A 299 13.89 1.49 3.25
N ALA A 300 13.16 2.50 2.75
CA ALA A 300 13.67 3.43 1.76
C ALA A 300 14.84 4.29 2.29
N LEU A 301 15.08 4.30 3.60
CA LEU A 301 16.21 5.00 4.21
C LEU A 301 17.57 4.51 3.68
N ILE A 302 17.66 3.23 3.28
CA ILE A 302 18.90 2.66 2.71
C ILE A 302 18.96 2.73 1.19
N SER A 303 17.89 3.11 0.51
CA SER A 303 17.86 3.21 -0.95
C SER A 303 18.73 4.37 -1.45
N LEU A 304 19.56 4.11 -2.47
CA LEU A 304 20.43 5.12 -3.08
C LEU A 304 19.76 5.86 -4.26
N PHE A 305 18.50 5.55 -4.59
CA PHE A 305 17.77 6.31 -5.58
C PHE A 305 17.60 7.78 -5.18
N ALA A 306 17.73 8.70 -6.14
CA ALA A 306 17.62 10.12 -5.91
C ALA A 306 16.32 10.56 -5.21
N ASN A 307 15.22 9.83 -5.44
CA ASN A 307 13.94 10.09 -4.77
C ASN A 307 13.85 9.51 -3.35
N ALA A 308 14.84 8.74 -2.91
CA ALA A 308 14.98 8.27 -1.54
C ALA A 308 16.03 9.08 -0.73
N ALA A 309 16.37 10.29 -1.18
CA ALA A 309 17.16 11.22 -0.40
C ALA A 309 16.42 11.56 0.91
N TRP A 310 17.13 11.59 2.04
CA TRP A 310 16.52 11.76 3.36
C TRP A 310 15.65 13.01 3.48
N GLY A 311 16.07 14.14 2.87
CA GLY A 311 15.25 15.34 2.84
C GLY A 311 13.95 15.18 2.08
N LYS A 312 13.94 14.42 0.96
CA LYS A 312 12.71 14.13 0.22
C LYS A 312 11.77 13.21 1.02
N LEU A 313 12.33 12.21 1.73
CA LEU A 313 11.53 11.34 2.60
C LEU A 313 10.96 12.12 3.79
N ALA A 314 11.70 13.06 4.36
CA ALA A 314 11.21 13.94 5.41
C ALA A 314 10.08 14.85 4.92
N ALA A 315 10.20 15.42 3.72
CA ALA A 315 9.13 16.23 3.10
C ALA A 315 7.89 15.39 2.79
N GLU A 316 8.05 14.15 2.33
CA GLU A 316 6.95 13.19 2.10
C GLU A 316 6.23 12.85 3.42
N TYR A 317 6.99 12.69 4.52
CA TYR A 317 6.44 12.49 5.86
C TYR A 317 5.62 13.68 6.34
N GLU A 318 6.15 14.91 6.23
CA GLU A 318 5.43 16.13 6.63
C GLU A 318 4.12 16.27 5.85
N LYS A 319 4.15 15.99 4.55
CA LYS A 319 2.95 15.98 3.73
C LYS A 319 1.95 14.92 4.21
N ALA A 320 2.41 13.67 4.42
CA ALA A 320 1.55 12.58 4.89
C ALA A 320 0.93 12.89 6.26
N LYS A 321 1.73 13.49 7.18
CA LYS A 321 1.25 13.92 8.50
C LYS A 321 0.15 14.97 8.40
N LYS A 322 0.27 15.94 7.49
CA LYS A 322 -0.76 16.97 7.25
C LYS A 322 -2.01 16.39 6.59
N SER A 323 -1.85 15.42 5.69
CA SER A 323 -2.98 14.81 4.95
C SER A 323 -3.78 13.81 5.77
N GLY A 324 -3.23 13.34 6.91
CA GLY A 324 -3.94 12.47 7.84
C GLY A 324 -3.55 10.99 7.81
N PRO A 325 -4.28 10.13 8.54
CA PRO A 325 -3.88 8.75 8.81
C PRO A 325 -3.76 7.85 7.59
N SER A 326 -4.59 8.03 6.57
CA SER A 326 -4.53 7.24 5.32
C SER A 326 -3.18 7.43 4.61
N GLU A 327 -2.74 8.68 4.46
CA GLU A 327 -1.44 9.00 3.86
C GLU A 327 -0.28 8.54 4.74
N MET A 328 -0.44 8.59 6.07
CA MET A 328 0.54 8.01 7.00
C MET A 328 0.66 6.49 6.86
N GLN A 329 -0.44 5.79 6.59
CA GLN A 329 -0.40 4.36 6.26
C GLN A 329 0.40 4.11 5.00
N VAL A 330 0.14 4.87 3.93
CA VAL A 330 0.89 4.78 2.67
C VAL A 330 2.38 5.01 2.93
N PHE A 331 2.74 6.08 3.64
CA PHE A 331 4.13 6.38 3.99
C PHE A 331 4.78 5.24 4.79
N THR A 332 4.10 4.73 5.82
CA THR A 332 4.63 3.65 6.66
C THR A 332 4.88 2.38 5.86
N ASN A 333 3.93 1.99 5.01
CA ASN A 333 4.04 0.78 4.22
C ASN A 333 5.07 0.91 3.10
N THR A 334 5.05 2.02 2.35
CA THR A 334 5.83 2.16 1.11
C THR A 334 7.22 2.77 1.32
N VAL A 335 7.40 3.63 2.33
CA VAL A 335 8.69 4.28 2.62
C VAL A 335 9.43 3.56 3.73
N LEU A 336 8.74 3.26 4.84
CA LEU A 336 9.40 2.58 5.97
C LEU A 336 9.50 1.06 5.76
N GLY A 337 8.70 0.48 4.85
CA GLY A 337 8.62 -0.97 4.67
C GLY A 337 8.12 -1.67 5.93
N ARG A 338 7.27 -1.01 6.71
CA ARG A 338 6.69 -1.53 7.95
C ARG A 338 5.19 -1.73 7.76
N PRO A 339 4.63 -2.80 8.33
CA PRO A 339 3.18 -2.94 8.42
C PRO A 339 2.60 -1.78 9.23
N PHE A 340 1.51 -1.21 8.72
CA PHE A 340 0.84 -0.14 9.45
C PHE A 340 0.05 -0.74 10.61
N ARG A 341 0.31 -0.22 11.81
CA ARG A 341 -0.44 -0.60 13.01
C ARG A 341 -1.68 0.27 13.08
N LEU A 342 -2.84 -0.37 12.98
CA LEU A 342 -4.07 0.27 13.41
C LEU A 342 -3.97 0.47 14.92
N SER A 343 -4.26 1.68 15.38
CA SER A 343 -4.36 1.94 16.81
C SER A 343 -5.41 0.97 17.38
N GLN A 344 -5.06 0.28 18.46
CA GLN A 344 -6.01 -0.52 19.25
C GLN A 344 -6.69 0.35 20.33
N ALA A 345 -6.62 1.68 20.19
CA ALA A 345 -7.36 2.55 21.09
C ALA A 345 -8.84 2.20 20.93
N GLN A 346 -9.46 1.68 21.96
CA GLN A 346 -10.89 1.59 22.01
C GLN A 346 -11.44 3.02 21.92
N VAL A 347 -11.97 3.35 20.75
CA VAL A 347 -12.77 4.55 20.55
C VAL A 347 -14.16 4.18 21.03
N ASP A 348 -14.59 4.77 22.11
CA ASP A 348 -15.93 4.62 22.64
C ASP A 348 -16.67 5.95 22.64
N GLU A 349 -17.97 5.88 22.83
CA GLU A 349 -18.87 7.03 22.80
C GLU A 349 -18.51 8.05 23.87
N ASP A 350 -18.16 7.59 25.07
CA ASP A 350 -17.84 8.45 26.23
C ASP A 350 -16.53 9.23 25.96
N THR A 351 -15.53 8.57 25.38
CA THR A 351 -14.27 9.21 25.01
C THR A 351 -14.46 10.28 23.95
N LEU A 352 -15.30 10.03 22.92
CA LEU A 352 -15.59 11.02 21.89
C LEU A 352 -16.44 12.17 22.44
N GLN A 353 -17.47 11.87 23.23
CA GLN A 353 -18.33 12.89 23.84
C GLN A 353 -17.55 13.80 24.81
N ALA A 354 -16.55 13.27 25.52
CA ALA A 354 -15.66 14.06 26.36
C ALA A 354 -14.81 15.10 25.58
N ARG A 355 -14.68 14.95 24.24
CA ARG A 355 -14.01 15.92 23.37
C ARG A 355 -14.93 17.04 22.88
N ALA A 356 -16.21 17.03 23.27
CA ALA A 356 -17.21 17.99 22.80
C ALA A 356 -16.88 19.43 23.22
N GLU A 357 -16.96 20.35 22.30
CA GLU A 357 -16.56 21.75 22.42
C GLU A 357 -17.76 22.70 22.23
N SER A 358 -17.63 23.93 22.71
CA SER A 358 -18.70 24.94 22.68
C SER A 358 -18.83 25.60 21.30
N PHE A 359 -19.22 24.81 20.31
CA PHE A 359 -19.60 25.26 18.98
C PHE A 359 -20.74 24.39 18.48
N GLY A 360 -21.31 24.75 17.32
CA GLY A 360 -22.25 23.90 16.61
C GLY A 360 -23.32 24.68 15.87
N LEU A 361 -24.15 23.92 15.16
CA LEU A 361 -25.31 24.36 14.41
C LEU A 361 -26.50 23.50 14.84
N SER A 362 -27.50 24.09 15.50
CA SER A 362 -28.70 23.40 15.94
C SER A 362 -29.93 24.26 15.66
N PHE A 363 -30.95 23.66 15.06
CA PHE A 363 -32.20 24.33 14.82
C PHE A 363 -33.16 24.15 16.02
N ASP A 364 -33.66 25.27 16.57
CA ASP A 364 -34.71 25.22 17.57
C ASP A 364 -36.09 25.20 16.87
N PRO A 365 -36.79 24.06 16.84
CA PRO A 365 -38.06 23.94 16.15
C PRO A 365 -39.18 24.73 16.83
N ILE A 366 -39.03 25.11 18.13
CA ILE A 366 -40.00 25.87 18.88
C ILE A 366 -39.82 27.38 18.64
N GLY A 367 -38.57 27.84 18.71
CA GLY A 367 -38.21 29.23 18.45
C GLY A 367 -38.08 29.60 16.97
N GLY A 368 -37.99 28.61 16.08
CA GLY A 368 -37.81 28.79 14.63
C GLY A 368 -36.48 29.44 14.25
N ALA A 369 -35.47 29.31 15.08
CA ALA A 369 -34.18 29.95 14.90
C ALA A 369 -33.02 28.95 15.02
N TRP A 370 -31.88 29.29 14.38
CA TRP A 370 -30.64 28.55 14.52
C TRP A 370 -29.85 29.08 15.72
N ASP A 371 -29.48 28.18 16.62
CA ASP A 371 -28.35 28.40 17.53
C ASP A 371 -27.08 28.03 16.78
N ALA A 372 -26.27 29.03 16.42
CA ALA A 372 -25.15 28.86 15.53
C ALA A 372 -23.88 29.51 16.09
N ALA A 373 -22.90 28.67 16.40
CA ALA A 373 -21.56 29.07 16.79
C ALA A 373 -20.52 28.31 15.94
N LEU A 374 -19.94 28.97 14.95
CA LEU A 374 -18.93 28.38 14.09
C LEU A 374 -17.52 28.56 14.70
N PRO A 375 -16.65 27.54 14.69
CA PRO A 375 -15.22 27.71 14.94
C PRO A 375 -14.56 28.60 13.90
N ALA A 376 -13.58 29.43 14.31
CA ALA A 376 -12.88 30.34 13.41
C ALA A 376 -12.04 29.62 12.34
N GLU A 377 -11.68 28.36 12.57
CA GLU A 377 -10.91 27.52 11.66
C GLU A 377 -11.74 26.91 10.52
N VAL A 378 -13.06 26.93 10.61
CA VAL A 378 -13.94 26.36 9.58
C VAL A 378 -13.95 27.25 8.34
N LEU A 379 -13.46 26.70 7.23
CA LEU A 379 -13.40 27.38 5.93
C LEU A 379 -14.57 27.04 5.02
N TYR A 380 -15.10 25.82 5.13
CA TYR A 380 -16.21 25.29 4.32
C TYR A 380 -17.17 24.51 5.18
N ILE A 381 -18.46 24.58 4.82
CA ILE A 381 -19.50 23.70 5.40
C ILE A 381 -19.99 22.77 4.29
N VAL A 382 -20.07 21.48 4.61
CA VAL A 382 -20.60 20.45 3.73
C VAL A 382 -21.69 19.66 4.45
N ALA A 383 -22.58 19.03 3.69
CA ALA A 383 -23.63 18.18 4.23
C ALA A 383 -23.56 16.76 3.64
N GLY A 384 -23.81 15.76 4.49
CA GLY A 384 -24.11 14.39 4.11
C GLY A 384 -25.58 14.10 4.40
N VAL A 385 -26.27 13.39 3.51
CA VAL A 385 -27.70 13.08 3.67
C VAL A 385 -27.91 11.58 3.47
N ASP A 386 -28.39 10.92 4.50
CA ASP A 386 -28.92 9.56 4.42
C ASP A 386 -30.43 9.59 4.17
N VAL A 387 -30.90 8.81 3.17
CA VAL A 387 -32.30 8.80 2.73
C VAL A 387 -33.01 7.58 3.27
N GLN A 388 -33.82 7.79 4.30
CA GLN A 388 -34.69 6.77 4.84
C GLN A 388 -36.09 6.82 4.18
N HIS A 389 -36.99 5.93 4.59
CA HIS A 389 -38.35 5.86 4.05
C HIS A 389 -39.18 7.07 4.45
N ASP A 390 -39.06 7.49 5.71
CA ASP A 390 -39.93 8.43 6.43
C ASP A 390 -39.20 9.71 6.86
N ARG A 391 -37.93 9.87 6.49
CA ARG A 391 -37.10 11.03 6.85
C ARG A 391 -35.82 11.14 6.03
N LEU A 392 -35.22 12.32 6.08
CA LEU A 392 -33.84 12.57 5.67
C LEU A 392 -33.01 12.85 6.93
N GLU A 393 -31.90 12.16 7.13
CA GLU A 393 -30.93 12.46 8.17
C GLU A 393 -29.80 13.27 7.56
N VAL A 394 -29.47 14.41 8.14
CA VAL A 394 -28.55 15.39 7.56
C VAL A 394 -27.43 15.69 8.54
N GLY A 395 -26.21 15.23 8.25
CA GLY A 395 -25.01 15.60 8.96
C GLY A 395 -24.40 16.89 8.42
N LEU A 396 -24.11 17.86 9.29
CA LEU A 396 -23.44 19.11 8.95
C LEU A 396 -22.00 19.08 9.43
N TRP A 397 -21.07 19.23 8.47
CA TRP A 397 -19.63 19.14 8.73
C TRP A 397 -18.91 20.41 8.33
N GLY A 398 -18.08 20.93 9.22
CA GLY A 398 -17.12 21.98 8.94
C GLY A 398 -15.78 21.41 8.55
N LEU A 399 -15.11 22.00 7.57
CA LEU A 399 -13.78 21.61 7.12
C LEU A 399 -12.82 22.79 7.25
N SER A 400 -11.65 22.56 7.83
CA SER A 400 -10.50 23.45 7.76
C SER A 400 -9.44 22.89 6.81
N GLU A 401 -8.23 23.43 6.82
CA GLU A 401 -7.12 22.94 6.01
C GLU A 401 -6.75 21.49 6.35
N ASP A 402 -6.84 21.11 7.63
CA ASP A 402 -6.35 19.82 8.13
C ASP A 402 -7.25 19.14 9.18
N ARG A 403 -8.43 19.71 9.51
CA ARG A 403 -9.33 19.21 10.57
C ARG A 403 -10.77 19.15 10.10
N MET A 404 -11.58 18.36 10.83
CA MET A 404 -13.02 18.21 10.61
C MET A 404 -13.78 18.61 11.85
N PHE A 405 -14.96 19.19 11.68
CA PHE A 405 -15.85 19.66 12.74
C PHE A 405 -17.24 19.10 12.51
N ALA A 406 -17.70 18.20 13.38
CA ALA A 406 -19.08 17.77 13.40
C ALA A 406 -19.94 18.92 13.98
N LEU A 407 -20.52 19.73 13.11
CA LEU A 407 -21.22 20.97 13.48
C LEU A 407 -22.64 20.72 13.96
N GLY A 408 -23.33 19.73 13.41
CA GLY A 408 -24.71 19.45 13.75
C GLY A 408 -25.29 18.26 13.01
N HIS A 409 -26.48 17.88 13.41
CA HIS A 409 -27.24 16.79 12.81
C HIS A 409 -28.73 17.13 12.88
N GLU A 410 -29.40 17.14 11.73
CA GLU A 410 -30.80 17.48 11.59
C GLU A 410 -31.59 16.30 11.01
N VAL A 411 -32.80 16.09 11.52
CA VAL A 411 -33.71 15.05 11.03
C VAL A 411 -34.95 15.69 10.43
N LEU A 412 -35.07 15.62 9.12
CA LEU A 412 -36.20 16.13 8.37
C LEU A 412 -37.23 15.01 8.16
N THR A 413 -38.35 15.09 8.86
CA THR A 413 -39.38 14.04 8.84
C THR A 413 -40.37 14.21 7.68
N GLY A 414 -40.65 13.12 6.98
CA GLY A 414 -41.60 13.09 5.85
C GLY A 414 -41.32 11.94 4.90
N ASP A 415 -42.32 11.46 4.17
CA ASP A 415 -42.13 10.41 3.18
C ASP A 415 -41.26 10.91 2.01
N THR A 416 -40.10 10.32 1.86
CA THR A 416 -39.10 10.71 0.86
C THR A 416 -39.47 10.40 -0.58
N ALA A 417 -40.62 9.76 -0.81
CA ALA A 417 -41.23 9.61 -2.15
C ALA A 417 -41.89 10.91 -2.64
N PHE A 418 -42.23 11.83 -1.73
CA PHE A 418 -42.96 13.06 -2.00
C PHE A 418 -42.06 14.31 -1.90
N PRO A 419 -42.45 15.46 -2.46
CA PRO A 419 -41.59 16.62 -2.55
C PRO A 419 -41.41 17.42 -1.27
N GLU A 420 -42.28 17.27 -0.28
CA GLU A 420 -42.37 18.14 0.91
C GLU A 420 -41.06 18.13 1.70
N VAL A 421 -40.57 16.95 2.12
CA VAL A 421 -39.33 16.81 2.88
C VAL A 421 -38.09 17.27 2.10
N TRP A 422 -38.13 17.18 0.78
CA TRP A 422 -37.06 17.72 -0.08
C TRP A 422 -37.08 19.25 -0.14
N GLY A 423 -38.26 19.86 0.02
CA GLY A 423 -38.42 21.32 0.20
C GLY A 423 -37.76 21.79 1.51
N ASP A 424 -37.91 21.02 2.59
CA ASP A 424 -37.24 21.30 3.87
C ASP A 424 -35.73 21.18 3.75
N LEU A 425 -35.25 20.15 3.03
CA LEU A 425 -33.82 20.00 2.72
C LEU A 425 -33.31 21.20 1.89
N ASP A 426 -34.06 21.64 0.89
CA ASP A 426 -33.68 22.82 0.07
C ASP A 426 -33.55 24.07 0.95
N GLN A 427 -34.48 24.30 1.88
CA GLN A 427 -34.42 25.42 2.82
C GLN A 427 -33.18 25.32 3.72
N LEU A 428 -32.83 24.12 4.20
CA LEU A 428 -31.62 23.90 4.98
C LEU A 428 -30.35 24.19 4.16
N LEU A 429 -30.28 23.71 2.91
CA LEU A 429 -29.12 23.93 2.03
C LEU A 429 -28.90 25.40 1.69
N GLN A 430 -29.91 26.24 1.79
CA GLN A 430 -29.83 27.68 1.56
C GLN A 430 -29.44 28.49 2.81
N GLN A 431 -29.33 27.86 3.97
CA GLN A 431 -28.93 28.55 5.22
C GLN A 431 -27.51 29.11 5.14
N ARG A 432 -27.34 30.24 5.85
CA ARG A 432 -26.02 30.87 5.99
C ARG A 432 -25.82 31.35 7.42
N TRP A 433 -24.73 30.99 8.02
CA TRP A 433 -24.37 31.31 9.39
C TRP A 433 -23.24 32.32 9.48
N ALA A 434 -23.27 33.20 10.49
CA ALA A 434 -22.22 34.17 10.71
C ALA A 434 -20.90 33.49 11.06
N HIS A 435 -19.81 33.94 10.45
CA HIS A 435 -18.48 33.43 10.76
C HIS A 435 -17.73 34.37 11.72
N PRO A 436 -16.98 33.86 12.71
CA PRO A 436 -16.28 34.71 13.71
C PRO A 436 -15.29 35.70 13.11
N LEU A 437 -14.67 35.36 11.97
CA LEU A 437 -13.74 36.25 11.28
C LEU A 437 -14.43 37.22 10.29
N GLY A 438 -15.74 37.28 10.31
CA GLY A 438 -16.56 38.12 9.43
C GLY A 438 -17.16 37.36 8.23
N GLY A 439 -18.23 37.91 7.69
CA GLY A 439 -18.99 37.29 6.61
C GLY A 439 -19.93 36.18 7.07
N ARG A 440 -20.40 35.38 6.12
CA ARG A 440 -21.32 34.25 6.38
C ARG A 440 -20.91 33.05 5.52
N LEU A 441 -20.86 31.87 6.11
CA LEU A 441 -20.66 30.60 5.42
C LEU A 441 -22.02 29.94 5.17
N GLY A 442 -22.16 29.34 4.00
CA GLY A 442 -23.28 28.47 3.64
C GLY A 442 -22.77 27.06 3.36
N ILE A 443 -23.68 26.15 3.06
CA ILE A 443 -23.33 24.79 2.65
C ILE A 443 -22.85 24.82 1.20
N GLU A 444 -21.58 24.48 0.97
CA GLU A 444 -20.95 24.52 -0.36
C GLU A 444 -21.24 23.26 -1.19
N ALA A 445 -21.36 22.12 -0.52
CA ALA A 445 -21.61 20.83 -1.14
C ALA A 445 -22.47 19.93 -0.26
N CYS A 446 -23.33 19.12 -0.90
CA CYS A 446 -24.18 18.14 -0.24
C CYS A 446 -24.09 16.81 -0.99
N CYS A 447 -23.70 15.75 -0.30
CA CYS A 447 -23.71 14.39 -0.80
C CYS A 447 -24.97 13.67 -0.29
N ILE A 448 -25.74 13.04 -1.18
CA ILE A 448 -27.00 12.37 -0.86
C ILE A 448 -26.88 10.90 -1.22
N ASP A 449 -27.03 10.01 -0.24
CA ASP A 449 -26.94 8.57 -0.48
C ASP A 449 -28.11 8.07 -1.33
N ALA A 450 -27.78 7.52 -2.48
CA ALA A 450 -28.71 6.88 -3.42
C ALA A 450 -28.66 5.34 -3.30
N GLY A 451 -28.20 4.79 -2.16
CA GLY A 451 -28.11 3.37 -1.86
C GLY A 451 -29.45 2.65 -2.00
N ASP A 452 -29.85 1.88 -1.06
CA ASP A 452 -31.06 1.03 -1.11
C ASP A 452 -32.41 1.78 -1.04
N SER A 453 -32.51 2.95 -1.70
CA SER A 453 -33.81 3.61 -1.83
C SER A 453 -34.79 2.63 -2.50
N SER A 454 -35.45 1.86 -1.66
CA SER A 454 -36.44 0.86 -2.06
C SER A 454 -37.62 1.55 -2.76
N GLY A 455 -37.50 1.68 -4.07
CA GLY A 455 -38.55 2.22 -4.89
C GLY A 455 -38.09 3.16 -5.98
N ARG A 456 -38.57 2.90 -7.19
CA ARG A 456 -38.27 3.70 -8.39
C ARG A 456 -38.61 5.18 -8.23
N GLN A 457 -39.64 5.50 -7.44
CA GLN A 457 -40.12 6.85 -7.22
C GLN A 457 -39.15 7.66 -6.35
N ARG A 458 -38.64 7.11 -5.23
CA ARG A 458 -37.64 7.78 -4.37
C ARG A 458 -36.34 8.02 -5.11
N SER A 459 -35.83 7.00 -5.81
CA SER A 459 -34.63 7.17 -6.63
C SER A 459 -34.80 8.26 -7.70
N ALA A 460 -35.96 8.33 -8.36
CA ALA A 460 -36.24 9.37 -9.34
C ALA A 460 -36.31 10.76 -8.70
N ARG A 461 -36.92 10.88 -7.52
CA ARG A 461 -37.01 12.15 -6.76
C ARG A 461 -35.65 12.66 -6.34
N LEU A 462 -34.81 11.78 -5.74
CA LEU A 462 -33.44 12.10 -5.37
C LEU A 462 -32.63 12.58 -6.57
N MET A 463 -32.68 11.85 -7.68
CA MET A 463 -31.93 12.23 -8.88
C MET A 463 -32.42 13.55 -9.46
N ALA A 464 -33.73 13.84 -9.42
CA ALA A 464 -34.28 15.11 -9.84
C ALA A 464 -33.78 16.26 -8.95
N PHE A 465 -33.83 16.08 -7.62
CA PHE A 465 -33.33 17.05 -6.65
C PHE A 465 -31.88 17.44 -6.91
N THR A 466 -31.01 16.45 -7.20
CA THR A 466 -29.58 16.71 -7.48
C THR A 466 -29.33 17.47 -8.79
N LEU A 467 -30.32 17.66 -9.63
CA LEU A 467 -30.23 18.46 -10.86
C LEU A 467 -30.71 19.92 -10.69
N GLU A 468 -31.38 20.22 -9.59
CA GLU A 468 -31.88 21.53 -9.23
C GLU A 468 -30.75 22.41 -8.63
N ARG A 469 -31.03 23.72 -8.50
CA ARG A 469 -30.11 24.67 -7.84
C ARG A 469 -30.58 24.96 -6.43
N HIS A 470 -29.68 24.83 -5.46
CA HIS A 470 -29.97 25.00 -4.03
C HIS A 470 -29.13 26.15 -3.46
N GLY A 471 -29.46 27.39 -3.77
CA GLY A 471 -28.85 28.59 -3.19
C GLY A 471 -27.34 28.76 -3.35
N GLY A 472 -26.70 27.99 -4.22
CA GLY A 472 -25.24 27.93 -4.39
C GLY A 472 -24.61 26.60 -3.93
N CYS A 473 -25.32 25.80 -3.14
CA CYS A 473 -24.90 24.46 -2.76
C CYS A 473 -24.87 23.51 -3.98
N ARG A 474 -23.81 22.73 -4.10
CA ARG A 474 -23.66 21.69 -5.13
C ARG A 474 -24.11 20.34 -4.56
N THR A 475 -25.12 19.74 -5.16
CA THR A 475 -25.66 18.46 -4.72
C THR A 475 -25.15 17.29 -5.57
N TYR A 476 -24.82 16.18 -4.94
CA TYR A 476 -24.26 14.98 -5.55
C TYR A 476 -25.01 13.74 -5.08
N ALA A 477 -25.56 12.95 -6.01
CA ALA A 477 -26.01 11.61 -5.68
C ALA A 477 -24.78 10.68 -5.57
N ILE A 478 -24.64 10.00 -4.44
CA ILE A 478 -23.56 9.04 -4.18
C ILE A 478 -24.15 7.65 -3.94
N ARG A 479 -23.34 6.62 -4.12
CA ARG A 479 -23.66 5.23 -3.78
C ARG A 479 -22.39 4.46 -3.45
N GLY A 480 -22.45 3.59 -2.44
CA GLY A 480 -21.38 2.66 -2.16
C GLY A 480 -21.07 1.75 -3.36
N ALA A 481 -19.80 1.57 -3.68
CA ALA A 481 -19.35 0.65 -4.70
C ALA A 481 -19.50 -0.79 -4.20
N SER A 482 -20.09 -1.67 -5.02
CA SER A 482 -20.30 -3.09 -4.69
C SER A 482 -19.02 -3.93 -4.71
N ASN A 483 -17.94 -3.41 -5.30
CA ASN A 483 -16.62 -4.06 -5.33
C ASN A 483 -15.55 -3.04 -4.94
N PRO A 484 -14.44 -3.49 -4.31
CA PRO A 484 -13.30 -2.62 -4.04
C PRO A 484 -12.84 -1.91 -5.31
N GLN A 485 -12.63 -0.60 -5.22
CA GLN A 485 -12.14 0.22 -6.32
C GLN A 485 -10.91 1.02 -5.87
N PRO A 486 -9.92 1.24 -6.76
CA PRO A 486 -8.70 1.95 -6.40
C PRO A 486 -8.93 3.46 -6.18
N GLU A 487 -9.92 4.04 -6.88
CA GLU A 487 -10.27 5.45 -6.75
C GLU A 487 -11.31 5.61 -5.62
N PRO A 488 -11.11 6.54 -4.65
CA PRO A 488 -12.08 6.78 -3.59
C PRO A 488 -13.47 7.13 -4.11
N VAL A 489 -13.52 7.92 -5.21
CA VAL A 489 -14.75 8.38 -5.85
C VAL A 489 -14.63 8.21 -7.36
N LYS A 490 -15.63 7.58 -7.98
CA LYS A 490 -15.70 7.39 -9.43
C LYS A 490 -17.08 7.68 -9.97
N ARG A 491 -17.18 8.35 -11.13
CA ARG A 491 -18.45 8.57 -11.79
C ARG A 491 -18.99 7.29 -12.41
N ALA A 492 -20.26 6.97 -12.14
CA ALA A 492 -20.95 5.84 -12.78
C ALA A 492 -21.10 6.06 -14.28
N GLN A 493 -20.72 5.08 -15.09
CA GLN A 493 -20.71 5.22 -16.56
C GLN A 493 -22.07 5.00 -17.22
N LYS A 494 -22.94 4.18 -16.62
CA LYS A 494 -24.27 3.84 -17.19
C LYS A 494 -25.34 4.03 -16.13
N LEU A 495 -26.23 4.98 -16.35
CA LEU A 495 -27.41 5.21 -15.52
C LEU A 495 -28.68 4.92 -16.31
N LYS A 496 -29.66 4.32 -15.63
CA LYS A 496 -31.02 4.07 -16.21
C LYS A 496 -31.95 5.27 -16.09
N MET A 497 -31.53 6.31 -15.35
CA MET A 497 -32.31 7.55 -15.10
C MET A 497 -31.46 8.78 -15.42
N PRO A 498 -32.07 9.92 -15.75
CA PRO A 498 -31.36 11.19 -15.90
C PRO A 498 -30.64 11.56 -14.60
N GLY A 499 -29.41 12.07 -14.68
CA GLY A 499 -28.65 12.54 -13.53
C GLY A 499 -27.20 12.09 -13.56
N ARG A 500 -26.49 12.39 -12.46
CA ARG A 500 -25.10 12.01 -12.23
C ARG A 500 -25.01 11.26 -10.91
N LEU A 501 -24.51 10.02 -10.97
CA LEU A 501 -24.27 9.20 -9.79
C LEU A 501 -22.77 8.99 -9.63
N TRP A 502 -22.30 9.11 -8.39
CA TRP A 502 -20.92 8.87 -8.02
C TRP A 502 -20.83 7.60 -7.18
N LEU A 503 -19.91 6.72 -7.52
CA LEU A 503 -19.61 5.53 -6.75
C LEU A 503 -18.49 5.86 -5.77
N VAL A 504 -18.73 5.57 -4.49
CA VAL A 504 -17.78 5.84 -3.40
C VAL A 504 -17.24 4.53 -2.81
N SER A 505 -15.96 4.51 -2.48
CA SER A 505 -15.33 3.38 -1.80
C SER A 505 -15.61 3.47 -0.30
N VAL A 506 -16.71 2.89 0.17
CA VAL A 506 -17.19 3.00 1.56
C VAL A 506 -16.12 2.57 2.55
N ASP A 507 -15.43 1.44 2.29
CA ASP A 507 -14.38 0.93 3.19
C ASP A 507 -13.19 1.89 3.35
N GLN A 508 -12.84 2.63 2.28
CA GLN A 508 -11.77 3.63 2.35
C GLN A 508 -12.19 4.83 3.21
N PHE A 509 -13.41 5.33 3.02
CA PHE A 509 -13.93 6.45 3.83
C PHE A 509 -14.12 6.06 5.29
N LYS A 510 -14.67 4.87 5.57
CA LYS A 510 -14.78 4.35 6.95
C LYS A 510 -13.39 4.18 7.59
N ALA A 511 -12.41 3.68 6.85
CA ALA A 511 -11.05 3.55 7.33
C ALA A 511 -10.41 4.90 7.67
N ASP A 512 -10.60 5.91 6.83
CA ASP A 512 -10.10 7.26 7.09
C ASP A 512 -10.76 7.87 8.33
N MET A 513 -12.11 7.80 8.42
CA MET A 513 -12.85 8.31 9.58
C MET A 513 -12.39 7.64 10.87
N TRP A 514 -12.35 6.30 10.93
CA TRP A 514 -11.88 5.59 12.13
C TRP A 514 -10.47 5.97 12.53
N SER A 515 -9.56 6.10 11.56
CA SER A 515 -8.18 6.52 11.83
C SER A 515 -8.12 7.93 12.44
N ARG A 516 -9.02 8.84 12.05
CA ARG A 516 -9.15 10.19 12.62
C ARG A 516 -9.74 10.17 14.03
N LEU A 517 -10.74 9.32 14.27
CA LEU A 517 -11.36 9.16 15.59
C LEU A 517 -10.40 8.59 16.64
N GLU A 518 -9.45 7.75 16.22
CA GLU A 518 -8.39 7.13 17.05
C GLU A 518 -7.29 8.10 17.48
N LEU A 519 -7.19 9.29 16.91
CA LEU A 519 -6.21 10.30 17.31
C LEU A 519 -6.47 10.69 18.78
N ARG A 520 -5.40 10.85 19.56
CA ARG A 520 -5.48 11.17 21.00
C ARG A 520 -5.26 12.65 21.29
N ASP A 521 -4.55 13.34 20.41
CA ASP A 521 -4.21 14.75 20.57
C ASP A 521 -4.67 15.54 19.34
N PRO A 522 -5.04 16.83 19.50
CA PRO A 522 -5.35 17.73 18.40
C PRO A 522 -4.16 17.86 17.44
N SER A 523 -4.19 17.09 16.38
CA SER A 523 -3.17 17.00 15.34
C SER A 523 -3.84 17.08 13.97
N PRO A 524 -3.12 17.25 12.87
CA PRO A 524 -3.71 17.12 11.54
C PRO A 524 -4.56 15.86 11.39
N GLY A 525 -5.78 16.01 10.91
CA GLY A 525 -6.77 14.92 10.84
C GLY A 525 -7.74 14.84 12.03
N TRP A 526 -7.56 15.65 13.08
CA TRP A 526 -8.44 15.64 14.25
C TRP A 526 -9.89 15.93 13.90
N VAL A 527 -10.82 15.24 14.58
CA VAL A 527 -12.27 15.48 14.49
C VAL A 527 -12.74 16.16 15.77
N HIS A 528 -13.31 17.35 15.62
CA HIS A 528 -13.93 18.14 16.66
C HIS A 528 -15.45 17.89 16.70
N PHE A 529 -16.06 17.91 17.88
CA PHE A 529 -17.49 17.61 18.07
C PHE A 529 -18.22 18.76 18.75
N ALA A 530 -19.38 19.13 18.21
CA ALA A 530 -20.25 20.11 18.81
C ALA A 530 -20.86 19.58 20.12
N ARG A 531 -20.97 20.45 21.13
CA ARG A 531 -21.44 20.07 22.47
C ARG A 531 -22.89 19.56 22.52
N HIS A 532 -23.74 20.01 21.60
CA HIS A 532 -25.17 19.65 21.59
C HIS A 532 -25.46 18.28 20.97
N LEU A 533 -24.43 17.63 20.35
CA LEU A 533 -24.60 16.30 19.75
C LEU A 533 -24.95 15.28 20.87
N PRO A 534 -26.06 14.55 20.74
CA PRO A 534 -26.52 13.63 21.76
C PRO A 534 -25.70 12.34 21.76
N ARG A 535 -25.79 11.56 22.84
CA ARG A 535 -25.03 10.31 22.98
C ARG A 535 -25.30 9.30 21.86
N ASP A 536 -26.56 9.15 21.47
CA ASP A 536 -26.93 8.22 20.38
C ASP A 536 -26.33 8.60 19.02
N TRP A 537 -25.99 9.88 18.81
CA TRP A 537 -25.23 10.32 17.64
C TRP A 537 -23.84 9.67 17.62
N TYR A 538 -23.11 9.63 18.75
CA TYR A 538 -21.82 8.97 18.85
C TYR A 538 -21.95 7.44 18.73
N GLU A 539 -23.02 6.86 19.25
CA GLU A 539 -23.32 5.43 19.09
C GLU A 539 -23.53 5.06 17.62
N GLN A 540 -24.20 5.90 16.85
CA GLN A 540 -24.40 5.72 15.42
C GLN A 540 -23.10 5.94 14.63
N LEU A 541 -22.28 6.94 14.96
CA LEU A 541 -20.98 7.17 14.35
C LEU A 541 -20.05 5.96 14.52
N LEU A 542 -20.12 5.28 15.67
CA LEU A 542 -19.32 4.10 16.00
C LEU A 542 -20.03 2.77 15.72
N SER A 543 -21.09 2.78 14.93
CA SER A 543 -21.94 1.61 14.68
C SER A 543 -21.26 0.48 13.88
N GLU A 544 -20.20 0.78 13.13
CA GLU A 544 -19.48 -0.17 12.31
C GLU A 544 -17.96 -0.12 12.58
N PRO A 545 -17.50 -0.66 13.73
CA PRO A 545 -16.08 -0.66 14.06
C PRO A 545 -15.28 -1.59 13.14
N PRO A 546 -14.00 -1.25 12.84
CA PRO A 546 -13.12 -2.15 12.12
C PRO A 546 -12.81 -3.38 12.96
N GLN A 547 -13.01 -4.55 12.39
CA GLN A 547 -12.71 -5.83 13.02
C GLN A 547 -11.83 -6.68 12.11
N ILE A 548 -10.95 -7.48 12.72
CA ILE A 548 -10.20 -8.51 11.99
C ILE A 548 -11.10 -9.74 11.91
N VAL A 549 -11.66 -9.97 10.75
CA VAL A 549 -12.48 -11.14 10.44
C VAL A 549 -11.65 -12.17 9.68
N TYR A 550 -11.73 -13.43 10.08
CA TYR A 550 -11.03 -14.50 9.39
C TYR A 550 -11.89 -15.03 8.23
N ARG A 551 -11.54 -14.61 7.01
CA ARG A 551 -12.14 -15.16 5.79
C ARG A 551 -11.25 -16.24 5.22
N ARG A 552 -11.76 -17.47 5.16
CA ARG A 552 -11.03 -18.64 4.65
C ARG A 552 -9.65 -18.84 5.31
N GLY A 553 -9.58 -18.60 6.64
CA GLY A 553 -8.37 -18.79 7.42
C GLY A 553 -7.36 -17.63 7.36
N ARG A 554 -7.67 -16.53 6.66
CA ARG A 554 -6.86 -15.31 6.63
C ARG A 554 -7.53 -14.15 7.33
N PRO A 555 -6.77 -13.37 8.10
CA PRO A 555 -7.29 -12.16 8.68
C PRO A 555 -7.50 -11.10 7.59
N GLN A 556 -8.70 -10.51 7.57
CA GLN A 556 -9.06 -9.37 6.74
C GLN A 556 -9.71 -8.32 7.63
N ARG A 557 -9.45 -7.05 7.38
CA ARG A 557 -10.16 -5.99 8.08
C ARG A 557 -11.50 -5.78 7.37
N GLU A 558 -12.58 -5.88 8.13
CA GLU A 558 -13.93 -5.55 7.67
C GLU A 558 -14.56 -4.59 8.67
N PHE A 559 -15.45 -3.71 8.19
CA PHE A 559 -16.30 -2.89 9.04
C PHE A 559 -17.56 -3.68 9.36
N VAL A 560 -17.73 -4.05 10.62
CA VAL A 560 -18.80 -4.96 11.04
C VAL A 560 -19.81 -4.19 11.87
N ARG A 561 -21.06 -4.13 11.37
CA ARG A 561 -22.15 -3.44 12.02
C ARG A 561 -22.46 -4.09 13.36
N ILE A 562 -22.54 -3.28 14.42
CA ILE A 562 -22.99 -3.72 15.73
C ILE A 562 -24.50 -4.00 15.65
N PRO A 563 -24.96 -5.20 16.04
CA PRO A 563 -26.38 -5.54 15.99
C PRO A 563 -27.24 -4.54 16.75
N ASN A 564 -28.37 -4.17 16.15
CA ASN A 564 -29.37 -3.23 16.71
C ASN A 564 -28.90 -1.77 16.87
N ARG A 565 -27.73 -1.38 16.38
CA ARG A 565 -27.34 0.04 16.29
C ARG A 565 -27.79 0.62 14.95
N ARG A 566 -28.27 1.86 15.00
CA ARG A 566 -28.50 2.70 13.83
C ARG A 566 -27.15 3.14 13.25
N ALA A 567 -27.08 3.47 11.96
CA ALA A 567 -25.83 3.89 11.31
C ALA A 567 -25.96 5.17 10.48
N GLU A 568 -27.12 5.79 10.49
CA GLU A 568 -27.46 6.92 9.63
C GLU A 568 -26.46 8.09 9.77
N VAL A 569 -25.94 8.31 11.00
CA VAL A 569 -24.88 9.31 11.25
C VAL A 569 -23.56 8.95 10.57
N LEU A 570 -23.19 7.67 10.55
CA LEU A 570 -21.98 7.20 9.88
C LEU A 570 -22.12 7.29 8.35
N ASP A 571 -23.34 7.14 7.84
CA ASP A 571 -23.66 7.19 6.43
C ASP A 571 -23.85 8.64 5.93
N CYS A 572 -24.01 9.63 6.84
CA CYS A 572 -23.97 11.08 6.60
C CYS A 572 -22.56 11.65 6.70
#